data_3f5167e0477907ebe6e960de6b356217
#
_entry.id   3f5167e0477907ebe6e960de6b356217
#
_cell.length_a   1.000
_cell.length_b   1.000
_cell.length_c   1.000
_cell.angle_alpha   90.00
_cell.angle_beta   90.00
_cell.angle_gamma   90.00
#
_symmetry.space_group_name_H-M   'P 1'
#
loop_
_entity.id
_entity.type
_entity.pdbx_description
1 polymer ?
#
loop_
_entity_poly.entity_id
_entity_poly.type
_entity_poly.pdbx_seq_one_letter_code
_entity_poly.pdbx_strand_id
1 'polypeptide(L)'
;MVTNFQKAKNTLIADIWKFILNENADNINTFVRKEKGLTKGIEKLQKDRGELLVAYQILDKEIKEDNKKVTSVQSSVDEINKVLTAYGFTNFTIVPVENNSYQIQRANGELVRDTLSEGEITFITFLYFMQLVRGGETPEMTNDNRDVVIDDPISSLDSTILFVVSSLIKEEIKRIKQDTGHIKQLIILTHNIYFHKEVSFIDGRTKSNNDTYYWIVRKINNESKIQCYQKSNPIRGSYELLWDELKNKEQKLSIITIQNTMRRIYETYFKILGKYSDDDILDKFNNVQEKEICRSLLCWINDGSHCVPDDFNIVQSDDITERYYEVFQKIFKVMGHIEHYNMMMEIESIG
;
A
#
# COMPACT_ATOMS: atom_id res chain seq x y z
N MET A 1 -56.08 24.58 -89.38
CA MET A 1 -56.33 23.21 -88.84
C MET A 1 -55.20 22.68 -87.97
N VAL A 2 -53.94 22.85 -88.36
CA VAL A 2 -52.79 22.27 -87.62
C VAL A 2 -52.64 22.81 -86.17
N THR A 3 -52.88 24.08 -85.93
CA THR A 3 -52.83 24.78 -84.65
C THR A 3 -53.86 24.24 -83.63
N ASN A 4 -55.07 23.90 -84.08
CA ASN A 4 -56.09 23.31 -83.19
C ASN A 4 -55.75 21.86 -82.74
N PHE A 5 -55.17 21.08 -83.64
CA PHE A 5 -54.78 19.73 -83.35
C PHE A 5 -53.63 19.67 -82.27
N GLN A 6 -52.64 20.54 -82.43
CA GLN A 6 -51.55 20.62 -81.48
C GLN A 6 -52.03 21.06 -80.10
N LYS A 7 -52.95 22.01 -80.04
CA LYS A 7 -53.54 22.44 -78.76
C LYS A 7 -54.36 21.34 -78.09
N ALA A 8 -55.19 20.61 -78.87
CA ALA A 8 -55.94 19.46 -78.36
C ALA A 8 -55.02 18.33 -77.85
N LYS A 9 -53.95 18.04 -78.58
CA LYS A 9 -52.92 17.05 -78.12
C LYS A 9 -52.27 17.47 -76.82
N ASN A 10 -51.87 18.73 -76.68
CA ASN A 10 -51.23 19.19 -75.43
C ASN A 10 -52.21 19.19 -74.25
N THR A 11 -53.48 19.51 -74.48
CA THR A 11 -54.52 19.41 -73.43
C THR A 11 -54.70 17.94 -72.99
N LEU A 12 -54.82 17.04 -73.93
CA LEU A 12 -54.94 15.59 -73.62
C LEU A 12 -53.76 15.09 -72.86
N ILE A 13 -52.53 15.44 -73.19
CA ILE A 13 -51.32 15.08 -72.44
C ILE A 13 -51.37 15.63 -70.99
N ALA A 14 -51.79 16.88 -70.83
CA ALA A 14 -51.95 17.50 -69.54
C ALA A 14 -52.99 16.78 -68.64
N ASP A 15 -54.13 16.41 -69.24
CA ASP A 15 -55.17 15.65 -68.54
C ASP A 15 -54.75 14.26 -68.19
N ILE A 16 -53.98 13.56 -69.00
CA ILE A 16 -53.37 12.25 -68.65
C ILE A 16 -52.39 12.39 -67.49
N TRP A 17 -51.54 13.41 -67.55
CA TRP A 17 -50.60 13.63 -66.41
C TRP A 17 -51.35 13.99 -65.14
N LYS A 18 -52.40 14.78 -65.21
CA LYS A 18 -53.23 15.14 -64.07
C LYS A 18 -53.93 13.91 -63.48
N PHE A 19 -54.42 13.02 -64.35
CA PHE A 19 -54.98 11.73 -63.88
C PHE A 19 -53.96 10.85 -63.18
N ILE A 20 -52.76 10.62 -63.78
CA ILE A 20 -51.69 9.82 -63.22
C ILE A 20 -51.22 10.41 -61.87
N LEU A 21 -51.09 11.73 -61.77
CA LEU A 21 -50.73 12.38 -60.53
C LEU A 21 -51.78 12.21 -59.43
N ASN A 22 -53.08 12.31 -59.78
CA ASN A 22 -54.14 12.07 -58.81
C ASN A 22 -54.21 10.61 -58.36
N GLU A 23 -54.08 9.65 -59.25
CA GLU A 23 -54.06 8.22 -58.92
C GLU A 23 -52.87 7.85 -57.98
N ASN A 24 -51.75 8.54 -58.11
CA ASN A 24 -50.57 8.31 -57.34
C ASN A 24 -50.35 9.33 -56.20
N ALA A 25 -51.31 10.21 -55.93
CA ALA A 25 -51.17 11.32 -55.02
C ALA A 25 -50.73 10.85 -53.57
N ASP A 26 -51.33 9.80 -53.09
CA ASP A 26 -50.99 9.22 -51.72
C ASP A 26 -49.58 8.66 -51.66
N ASN A 27 -49.13 7.96 -52.69
CA ASN A 27 -47.80 7.44 -52.81
C ASN A 27 -46.74 8.55 -52.86
N ILE A 28 -47.01 9.60 -53.70
CA ILE A 28 -46.15 10.77 -53.85
C ILE A 28 -46.07 11.52 -52.54
N ASN A 29 -47.20 11.79 -51.87
CA ASN A 29 -47.22 12.45 -50.56
C ASN A 29 -46.50 11.68 -49.49
N THR A 30 -46.65 10.35 -49.49
CA THR A 30 -45.94 9.47 -48.54
C THR A 30 -44.43 9.48 -48.80
N PHE A 31 -44.02 9.45 -50.05
CA PHE A 31 -42.62 9.55 -50.45
C PHE A 31 -42.00 10.89 -50.01
N VAL A 32 -42.63 12.00 -50.35
CA VAL A 32 -42.16 13.35 -49.99
C VAL A 32 -42.07 13.53 -48.47
N ARG A 33 -43.03 12.98 -47.71
CA ARG A 33 -42.98 13.00 -46.24
C ARG A 33 -41.79 12.22 -45.71
N LYS A 34 -41.54 10.99 -46.22
CA LYS A 34 -40.40 10.18 -45.84
C LYS A 34 -39.07 10.82 -46.22
N GLU A 35 -38.97 11.36 -47.44
CA GLU A 35 -37.79 12.07 -47.92
C GLU A 35 -37.43 13.23 -47.00
N LYS A 36 -38.41 14.13 -46.75
CA LYS A 36 -38.21 15.25 -45.83
C LYS A 36 -37.81 14.80 -44.41
N GLY A 37 -38.41 13.72 -43.92
CA GLY A 37 -38.08 13.17 -42.61
C GLY A 37 -36.63 12.64 -42.56
N LEU A 38 -36.22 11.89 -43.55
CA LEU A 38 -34.87 11.36 -43.69
C LEU A 38 -33.82 12.48 -43.85
N THR A 39 -34.11 13.45 -44.69
CA THR A 39 -33.22 14.62 -44.90
C THR A 39 -32.98 15.36 -43.58
N LYS A 40 -34.05 15.69 -42.82
CA LYS A 40 -33.93 16.33 -41.53
C LYS A 40 -33.15 15.45 -40.54
N GLY A 41 -33.34 14.12 -40.56
CA GLY A 41 -32.57 13.16 -39.73
C GLY A 41 -31.09 13.20 -40.09
N ILE A 42 -30.74 13.18 -41.37
CA ILE A 42 -29.36 13.26 -41.85
C ILE A 42 -28.71 14.58 -41.45
N GLU A 43 -29.39 15.71 -41.66
CA GLU A 43 -28.89 17.03 -41.26
C GLU A 43 -28.59 17.11 -39.76
N LYS A 44 -29.50 16.57 -38.91
CA LYS A 44 -29.30 16.51 -37.47
C LYS A 44 -28.09 15.67 -37.12
N LEU A 45 -28.00 14.45 -37.65
CA LEU A 45 -26.86 13.55 -37.37
C LEU A 45 -25.51 14.13 -37.84
N GLN A 46 -25.50 14.83 -38.96
CA GLN A 46 -24.31 15.54 -39.47
C GLN A 46 -23.89 16.66 -38.52
N LYS A 47 -24.86 17.42 -37.97
CA LYS A 47 -24.60 18.47 -36.99
C LYS A 47 -24.05 17.87 -35.69
N ASP A 48 -24.72 16.87 -35.14
CA ASP A 48 -24.31 16.18 -33.89
C ASP A 48 -22.91 15.58 -34.07
N ARG A 49 -22.62 14.94 -35.19
CA ARG A 49 -21.28 14.43 -35.53
C ARG A 49 -20.23 15.55 -35.57
N GLY A 50 -20.56 16.70 -36.13
CA GLY A 50 -19.67 17.86 -36.21
C GLY A 50 -19.31 18.38 -34.82
N GLU A 51 -20.30 18.52 -33.95
CA GLU A 51 -20.09 18.95 -32.55
C GLU A 51 -19.23 17.96 -31.76
N LEU A 52 -19.50 16.67 -31.88
CA LEU A 52 -18.70 15.61 -31.23
C LEU A 52 -17.26 15.56 -31.76
N LEU A 53 -17.05 15.78 -33.05
CA LEU A 53 -15.72 15.80 -33.65
C LEU A 53 -14.88 16.96 -33.11
N VAL A 54 -15.47 18.15 -32.96
CA VAL A 54 -14.80 19.31 -32.37
C VAL A 54 -14.43 19.03 -30.90
N ALA A 55 -15.37 18.49 -30.12
CA ALA A 55 -15.13 18.13 -28.73
C ALA A 55 -13.99 17.08 -28.59
N TYR A 56 -14.01 16.08 -29.46
CA TYR A 56 -12.93 15.08 -29.52
C TYR A 56 -11.55 15.70 -29.80
N GLN A 57 -11.49 16.61 -30.79
CA GLN A 57 -10.23 17.28 -31.15
C GLN A 57 -9.66 18.14 -30.01
N ILE A 58 -10.55 18.80 -29.24
CA ILE A 58 -10.12 19.58 -28.06
C ILE A 58 -9.55 18.67 -27.03
N LEU A 59 -10.25 17.59 -26.63
CA LEU A 59 -9.80 16.63 -25.65
C LEU A 59 -8.49 15.92 -26.06
N ASP A 60 -8.37 15.53 -27.33
CA ASP A 60 -7.15 14.90 -27.85
C ASP A 60 -5.93 15.85 -27.76
N LYS A 61 -6.16 17.13 -27.99
CA LYS A 61 -5.13 18.15 -27.84
C LYS A 61 -4.73 18.35 -26.37
N GLU A 62 -5.69 18.43 -25.46
CA GLU A 62 -5.47 18.56 -24.03
C GLU A 62 -4.70 17.33 -23.49
N ILE A 63 -5.12 16.12 -23.84
CA ILE A 63 -4.44 14.88 -23.49
C ILE A 63 -2.99 14.90 -23.98
N LYS A 64 -2.75 15.30 -25.25
CA LYS A 64 -1.38 15.38 -25.78
C LYS A 64 -0.51 16.41 -25.06
N GLU A 65 -1.07 17.55 -24.66
CA GLU A 65 -0.35 18.57 -23.90
C GLU A 65 -0.05 18.11 -22.48
N ASP A 66 -0.99 17.47 -21.82
CA ASP A 66 -0.81 16.94 -20.47
C ASP A 66 0.15 15.75 -20.45
N ASN A 67 0.09 14.84 -21.41
CA ASN A 67 1.04 13.76 -21.57
C ASN A 67 2.48 14.28 -21.76
N LYS A 68 2.68 15.36 -22.51
CA LYS A 68 4.02 15.98 -22.61
C LYS A 68 4.54 16.48 -21.26
N LYS A 69 3.68 16.99 -20.39
CA LYS A 69 4.08 17.42 -19.03
C LYS A 69 4.44 16.22 -18.15
N VAL A 70 3.68 15.15 -18.21
CA VAL A 70 3.89 13.94 -17.40
C VAL A 70 5.11 13.14 -17.85
N THR A 71 5.42 13.10 -19.13
CA THR A 71 6.62 12.43 -19.68
C THR A 71 7.86 13.32 -19.72
N SER A 72 7.78 14.53 -19.18
CA SER A 72 8.93 15.44 -19.12
C SER A 72 9.94 14.99 -18.06
N VAL A 73 11.17 14.78 -18.45
CA VAL A 73 12.30 14.52 -17.53
C VAL A 73 12.42 15.62 -16.47
N GLN A 74 12.09 16.87 -16.84
CA GLN A 74 12.12 18.00 -15.90
C GLN A 74 11.20 17.79 -14.70
N SER A 75 9.97 17.35 -14.91
CA SER A 75 9.03 17.08 -13.80
C SER A 75 9.55 16.00 -12.86
N SER A 76 10.10 14.92 -13.41
CA SER A 76 10.69 13.84 -12.61
C SER A 76 11.93 14.30 -11.84
N VAL A 77 12.79 15.10 -12.45
CA VAL A 77 13.98 15.70 -11.82
C VAL A 77 13.57 16.62 -10.67
N ASP A 78 12.57 17.48 -10.87
CA ASP A 78 12.08 18.40 -9.84
C ASP A 78 11.51 17.65 -8.63
N GLU A 79 10.75 16.58 -8.87
CA GLU A 79 10.20 15.71 -7.81
C GLU A 79 11.32 14.99 -7.03
N ILE A 80 12.29 14.41 -7.73
CA ILE A 80 13.43 13.73 -7.08
C ILE A 80 14.20 14.74 -6.22
N ASN A 81 14.52 15.93 -6.75
CA ASN A 81 15.26 16.96 -6.02
C ASN A 81 14.51 17.45 -4.78
N LYS A 82 13.17 17.56 -4.85
CA LYS A 82 12.34 17.87 -3.65
C LYS A 82 12.51 16.80 -2.57
N VAL A 83 12.44 15.53 -2.94
CA VAL A 83 12.62 14.42 -2.00
C VAL A 83 14.03 14.44 -1.42
N LEU A 84 15.06 14.56 -2.26
CA LEU A 84 16.45 14.65 -1.81
C LEU A 84 16.66 15.78 -0.80
N THR A 85 16.16 16.97 -1.12
CA THR A 85 16.28 18.15 -0.23
C THR A 85 15.52 17.94 1.08
N ALA A 86 14.30 17.40 1.03
CA ALA A 86 13.47 17.15 2.21
C ALA A 86 14.13 16.18 3.21
N TYR A 87 14.93 15.23 2.70
CA TYR A 87 15.65 14.27 3.52
C TYR A 87 17.13 14.61 3.78
N GLY A 88 17.54 15.84 3.46
CA GLY A 88 18.86 16.37 3.80
C GLY A 88 20.01 16.02 2.85
N PHE A 89 19.71 15.44 1.69
CA PHE A 89 20.68 15.19 0.62
C PHE A 89 20.91 16.48 -0.18
N THR A 90 21.72 17.38 0.34
CA THR A 90 21.94 18.71 -0.24
C THR A 90 23.28 18.87 -0.96
N ASN A 91 24.14 17.85 -0.92
CA ASN A 91 25.51 17.87 -1.49
C ASN A 91 25.53 17.66 -3.00
N PHE A 92 24.43 17.31 -3.60
CA PHE A 92 24.27 17.14 -5.03
C PHE A 92 22.82 17.44 -5.47
N THR A 93 22.65 17.72 -6.75
CA THR A 93 21.34 17.90 -7.39
C THR A 93 21.31 17.16 -8.71
N ILE A 94 20.12 16.74 -9.12
CA ILE A 94 19.90 16.16 -10.42
C ILE A 94 19.48 17.28 -11.36
N VAL A 95 20.09 17.37 -12.51
CA VAL A 95 19.79 18.36 -13.54
C VAL A 95 19.51 17.69 -14.87
N PRO A 96 18.51 18.16 -15.62
CA PRO A 96 18.24 17.64 -16.96
C PRO A 96 19.32 18.07 -17.93
N VAL A 97 19.61 17.20 -18.90
CA VAL A 97 20.51 17.48 -20.04
C VAL A 97 19.79 17.15 -21.33
N GLU A 98 20.42 17.47 -22.45
CA GLU A 98 19.89 17.18 -23.77
C GLU A 98 19.55 15.69 -23.95
N ASN A 99 18.63 15.38 -24.86
CA ASN A 99 18.18 14.03 -25.20
C ASN A 99 17.40 13.29 -24.08
N ASN A 100 16.58 14.01 -23.30
CA ASN A 100 15.79 13.43 -22.21
C ASN A 100 16.60 12.65 -21.17
N SER A 101 17.85 13.08 -20.96
CA SER A 101 18.77 12.52 -19.99
C SER A 101 18.91 13.44 -18.78
N TYR A 102 19.51 12.96 -17.72
CA TYR A 102 19.85 13.77 -16.54
C TYR A 102 21.26 13.41 -16.06
N GLN A 103 21.82 14.33 -15.32
CA GLN A 103 23.13 14.16 -14.68
C GLN A 103 23.09 14.65 -13.24
N ILE A 104 24.00 14.15 -12.42
CA ILE A 104 24.14 14.53 -11.03
C ILE A 104 25.29 15.54 -10.92
N GLN A 105 25.02 16.68 -10.29
CA GLN A 105 26.00 17.75 -10.13
C GLN A 105 26.13 18.16 -8.67
N ARG A 106 27.32 18.59 -8.27
CA ARG A 106 27.57 19.30 -7.00
C ARG A 106 27.07 20.74 -7.10
N ALA A 107 26.96 21.43 -5.97
CA ALA A 107 26.57 22.85 -5.90
C ALA A 107 27.50 23.78 -6.69
N ASN A 108 28.75 23.39 -6.92
CA ASN A 108 29.73 24.11 -7.73
C ASN A 108 29.64 23.80 -9.24
N GLY A 109 28.69 22.98 -9.68
CA GLY A 109 28.51 22.57 -11.08
C GLY A 109 29.38 21.40 -11.54
N GLU A 110 30.21 20.82 -10.68
CA GLU A 110 31.00 19.64 -11.02
C GLU A 110 30.13 18.39 -11.12
N LEU A 111 30.41 17.58 -12.14
CA LEU A 111 29.74 16.30 -12.35
C LEU A 111 30.15 15.29 -11.28
N VAL A 112 29.16 14.67 -10.67
CA VAL A 112 29.37 13.59 -9.72
C VAL A 112 29.39 12.27 -10.46
N ARG A 113 30.60 11.71 -10.69
CA ARG A 113 30.75 10.42 -11.39
C ARG A 113 31.02 9.25 -10.43
N ASP A 114 31.98 9.42 -9.52
CA ASP A 114 32.53 8.32 -8.71
C ASP A 114 32.63 8.68 -7.21
N THR A 115 31.94 9.76 -6.77
CA THR A 115 32.08 10.29 -5.41
C THR A 115 30.80 10.14 -4.57
N LEU A 116 29.78 9.46 -5.08
CA LEU A 116 28.59 9.09 -4.31
C LEU A 116 28.87 7.83 -3.51
N SER A 117 28.30 7.77 -2.31
CA SER A 117 28.27 6.54 -1.54
C SER A 117 27.34 5.52 -2.20
N GLU A 118 27.54 4.24 -1.92
CA GLU A 118 26.66 3.17 -2.41
C GLU A 118 25.19 3.40 -2.02
N GLY A 119 24.94 3.91 -0.80
CA GLY A 119 23.62 4.26 -0.33
C GLY A 119 22.98 5.40 -1.12
N GLU A 120 23.72 6.45 -1.44
CA GLU A 120 23.25 7.58 -2.27
C GLU A 120 22.89 7.10 -3.68
N ILE A 121 23.71 6.26 -4.28
CA ILE A 121 23.45 5.68 -5.62
C ILE A 121 22.18 4.85 -5.60
N THR A 122 22.04 3.94 -4.62
CA THR A 122 20.87 3.08 -4.47
C THR A 122 19.62 3.91 -4.26
N PHE A 123 19.69 4.95 -3.44
CA PHE A 123 18.55 5.83 -3.17
C PHE A 123 18.11 6.63 -4.40
N ILE A 124 19.05 7.23 -5.12
CA ILE A 124 18.76 7.96 -6.37
C ILE A 124 18.14 7.02 -7.40
N THR A 125 18.70 5.81 -7.54
CA THR A 125 18.17 4.79 -8.46
C THR A 125 16.76 4.39 -8.09
N PHE A 126 16.48 4.21 -6.80
CA PHE A 126 15.13 3.93 -6.30
C PHE A 126 14.15 5.08 -6.61
N LEU A 127 14.54 6.33 -6.36
CA LEU A 127 13.71 7.51 -6.66
C LEU A 127 13.40 7.61 -8.16
N TYR A 128 14.41 7.39 -8.99
CA TYR A 128 14.23 7.37 -10.44
C TYR A 128 13.27 6.25 -10.87
N PHE A 129 13.48 5.04 -10.37
CA PHE A 129 12.58 3.92 -10.63
C PHE A 129 11.13 4.25 -10.25
N MET A 130 10.91 4.85 -9.08
CA MET A 130 9.57 5.25 -8.65
C MET A 130 8.93 6.29 -9.57
N GLN A 131 9.73 7.21 -10.13
CA GLN A 131 9.22 8.17 -11.12
C GLN A 131 8.84 7.48 -12.44
N LEU A 132 9.64 6.54 -12.93
CA LEU A 132 9.32 5.73 -14.11
C LEU A 132 8.02 4.95 -13.94
N VAL A 133 7.84 4.36 -12.76
CA VAL A 133 6.67 3.52 -12.48
C VAL A 133 5.39 4.37 -12.33
N ARG A 134 5.50 5.58 -11.80
CA ARG A 134 4.37 6.52 -11.64
C ARG A 134 4.02 7.24 -12.93
N GLY A 135 5.02 7.65 -13.69
CA GLY A 135 4.85 8.41 -14.92
C GLY A 135 4.70 7.51 -16.11
N GLY A 136 5.49 7.15 -16.86
CA GLY A 136 5.55 6.45 -18.14
C GLY A 136 6.59 7.10 -19.02
N GLU A 137 7.37 6.29 -19.71
CA GLU A 137 8.37 6.80 -20.64
C GLU A 137 7.75 7.35 -21.93
N THR A 138 6.57 6.82 -22.28
CA THR A 138 5.84 7.24 -23.48
C THR A 138 4.41 7.64 -23.14
N PRO A 139 3.77 8.49 -23.95
CA PRO A 139 2.37 8.87 -23.75
C PRO A 139 1.39 7.70 -23.69
N GLU A 140 1.70 6.62 -24.42
CA GLU A 140 0.88 5.40 -24.45
C GLU A 140 0.96 4.66 -23.13
N MET A 141 2.13 4.66 -22.47
CA MET A 141 2.36 3.97 -21.20
C MET A 141 1.81 4.73 -19.98
N THR A 142 1.37 5.96 -20.16
CA THR A 142 0.92 6.81 -19.04
C THR A 142 -0.38 6.30 -18.40
N ASN A 143 -1.20 5.58 -19.14
CA ASN A 143 -2.51 5.11 -18.71
C ASN A 143 -2.57 3.60 -18.38
N ASP A 144 -1.46 2.88 -18.53
CA ASP A 144 -1.46 1.42 -18.33
C ASP A 144 -1.38 1.06 -16.84
N ASN A 145 -2.20 0.10 -16.44
CA ASN A 145 -2.09 -0.51 -15.12
C ASN A 145 -0.79 -1.31 -15.02
N ARG A 146 -0.11 -1.22 -13.87
CA ARG A 146 1.21 -1.81 -13.65
C ARG A 146 1.24 -2.67 -12.40
N ASP A 147 1.92 -3.80 -12.52
CA ASP A 147 2.37 -4.60 -11.40
C ASP A 147 3.87 -4.33 -11.20
N VAL A 148 4.25 -3.97 -9.99
CA VAL A 148 5.60 -3.53 -9.66
C VAL A 148 6.26 -4.53 -8.75
N VAL A 149 7.48 -4.94 -9.10
CA VAL A 149 8.33 -5.78 -8.27
C VAL A 149 9.53 -4.97 -7.81
N ILE A 150 9.71 -4.89 -6.50
CA ILE A 150 10.87 -4.24 -5.88
C ILE A 150 11.70 -5.33 -5.20
N ASP A 151 12.88 -5.57 -5.71
CA ASP A 151 13.81 -6.55 -5.19
C ASP A 151 14.91 -5.86 -4.40
N ASP A 152 14.89 -6.07 -3.10
CA ASP A 152 15.89 -5.63 -2.12
C ASP A 152 16.32 -4.16 -2.28
N PRO A 153 15.40 -3.20 -2.15
CA PRO A 153 15.65 -1.79 -2.48
C PRO A 153 16.69 -1.12 -1.59
N ILE A 154 17.18 -1.83 -0.58
CA ILE A 154 18.14 -1.33 0.40
C ILE A 154 19.23 -2.37 0.57
N SER A 155 20.35 -2.16 -0.11
CA SER A 155 21.55 -3.01 -0.01
C SER A 155 22.52 -2.55 1.08
N SER A 156 22.49 -1.27 1.49
CA SER A 156 23.34 -0.71 2.52
C SER A 156 22.61 -0.52 3.85
N LEU A 157 23.35 -0.61 4.95
CA LEU A 157 22.85 -0.51 6.33
C LEU A 157 22.60 0.93 6.79
N ASP A 158 22.47 1.90 5.88
CA ASP A 158 22.11 3.26 6.27
C ASP A 158 20.66 3.31 6.75
N SER A 159 20.49 3.46 8.06
CA SER A 159 19.18 3.50 8.70
C SER A 159 18.33 4.67 8.21
N THR A 160 18.94 5.79 7.84
CA THR A 160 18.23 6.97 7.34
C THR A 160 17.58 6.66 5.99
N ILE A 161 18.33 6.07 5.07
CA ILE A 161 17.82 5.65 3.75
C ILE A 161 16.72 4.60 3.90
N LEU A 162 16.91 3.64 4.83
CA LEU A 162 15.91 2.60 5.12
C LEU A 162 14.56 3.22 5.48
N PHE A 163 14.52 4.17 6.41
CA PHE A 163 13.27 4.81 6.83
C PHE A 163 12.64 5.65 5.72
N VAL A 164 13.45 6.35 4.93
CA VAL A 164 12.97 7.15 3.81
C VAL A 164 12.33 6.27 2.74
N VAL A 165 13.03 5.23 2.29
CA VAL A 165 12.51 4.29 1.28
C VAL A 165 11.25 3.58 1.80
N SER A 166 11.26 3.14 3.06
CA SER A 166 10.07 2.53 3.67
C SER A 166 8.88 3.48 3.69
N SER A 167 9.09 4.76 4.00
CA SER A 167 8.04 5.78 4.00
C SER A 167 7.45 6.01 2.61
N LEU A 168 8.30 6.11 1.58
CA LEU A 168 7.87 6.28 0.20
C LEU A 168 7.07 5.06 -0.30
N ILE A 169 7.50 3.86 0.05
CA ILE A 169 6.77 2.62 -0.28
C ILE A 169 5.42 2.55 0.46
N LYS A 170 5.37 2.92 1.74
CA LYS A 170 4.11 2.99 2.51
C LYS A 170 3.10 3.94 1.86
N GLU A 171 3.58 5.08 1.37
CA GLU A 171 2.72 6.02 0.66
C GLU A 171 2.15 5.40 -0.63
N GLU A 172 2.97 4.65 -1.37
CA GLU A 172 2.53 3.95 -2.57
C GLU A 172 1.54 2.83 -2.26
N ILE A 173 1.78 2.05 -1.22
CA ILE A 173 0.83 1.04 -0.72
C ILE A 173 -0.52 1.70 -0.37
N LYS A 174 -0.50 2.88 0.24
CA LYS A 174 -1.72 3.64 0.55
C LYS A 174 -2.47 4.05 -0.72
N ARG A 175 -1.75 4.52 -1.75
CA ARG A 175 -2.34 4.87 -3.05
C ARG A 175 -2.99 3.67 -3.73
N ILE A 176 -2.30 2.52 -3.73
CA ILE A 176 -2.84 1.27 -4.28
C ILE A 176 -4.13 0.86 -3.57
N LYS A 177 -4.17 0.94 -2.24
CA LYS A 177 -5.38 0.63 -1.45
C LYS A 177 -6.54 1.57 -1.70
N GLN A 178 -6.26 2.80 -2.06
CA GLN A 178 -7.26 3.81 -2.43
C GLN A 178 -7.64 3.73 -3.92
N ASP A 179 -7.10 2.77 -4.66
CA ASP A 179 -7.24 2.64 -6.12
C ASP A 179 -6.88 3.93 -6.87
N THR A 180 -5.90 4.66 -6.34
CA THR A 180 -5.38 5.89 -6.95
C THR A 180 -4.07 5.62 -7.67
N GLY A 181 -3.97 6.05 -8.92
CA GLY A 181 -2.80 5.84 -9.77
C GLY A 181 -2.82 4.52 -10.56
N HIS A 182 -1.71 4.25 -11.22
CA HIS A 182 -1.59 3.17 -12.21
C HIS A 182 -0.99 1.88 -11.64
N ILE A 183 -0.40 1.91 -10.45
CA ILE A 183 0.13 0.72 -9.78
C ILE A 183 -1.03 -0.03 -9.13
N LYS A 184 -1.26 -1.27 -9.56
CA LYS A 184 -2.35 -2.11 -9.04
C LYS A 184 -1.85 -3.21 -8.11
N GLN A 185 -0.63 -3.68 -8.30
CA GLN A 185 0.00 -4.67 -7.44
C GLN A 185 1.45 -4.27 -7.16
N LEU A 186 1.86 -4.44 -5.89
CA LEU A 186 3.23 -4.23 -5.45
C LEU A 186 3.75 -5.50 -4.77
N ILE A 187 4.83 -6.05 -5.31
CA ILE A 187 5.53 -7.20 -4.77
C ILE A 187 6.87 -6.71 -4.24
N ILE A 188 7.15 -6.95 -2.96
CA ILE A 188 8.39 -6.52 -2.32
C ILE A 188 9.15 -7.78 -1.88
N LEU A 189 10.37 -7.92 -2.38
CA LEU A 189 11.32 -8.95 -1.99
C LEU A 189 12.37 -8.30 -1.12
N THR A 190 12.69 -8.87 0.02
CA THR A 190 13.76 -8.37 0.90
C THR A 190 14.29 -9.44 1.82
N HIS A 191 15.58 -9.40 2.08
CA HIS A 191 16.23 -10.17 3.14
C HIS A 191 16.40 -9.36 4.43
N ASN A 192 16.11 -8.05 4.40
CA ASN A 192 16.26 -7.15 5.54
C ASN A 192 15.00 -7.16 6.42
N ILE A 193 15.10 -7.76 7.61
CA ILE A 193 14.00 -7.88 8.57
C ILE A 193 13.51 -6.51 9.06
N TYR A 194 14.41 -5.53 9.24
CA TYR A 194 14.04 -4.20 9.69
C TYR A 194 13.22 -3.47 8.63
N PHE A 195 13.65 -3.56 7.38
CA PHE A 195 12.89 -3.01 6.26
C PHE A 195 11.53 -3.68 6.11
N HIS A 196 11.48 -5.01 6.18
CA HIS A 196 10.22 -5.74 6.17
C HIS A 196 9.28 -5.25 7.28
N LYS A 197 9.79 -5.11 8.51
CA LYS A 197 9.02 -4.62 9.67
C LYS A 197 8.48 -3.22 9.41
N GLU A 198 9.31 -2.30 8.91
CA GLU A 198 8.89 -0.94 8.63
C GLU A 198 7.82 -0.86 7.54
N VAL A 199 7.98 -1.57 6.43
CA VAL A 199 7.04 -1.54 5.30
C VAL A 199 5.75 -2.29 5.62
N SER A 200 5.81 -3.38 6.37
CA SER A 200 4.64 -4.19 6.73
C SER A 200 3.84 -3.60 7.91
N PHE A 201 4.43 -2.65 8.66
CA PHE A 201 3.74 -1.96 9.74
C PHE A 201 2.75 -0.94 9.17
N ILE A 202 1.50 -1.33 9.13
CA ILE A 202 0.40 -0.46 8.74
C ILE A 202 -0.46 -0.25 9.97
N ASP A 203 -0.43 0.96 10.53
CA ASP A 203 -1.20 1.45 11.65
C ASP A 203 -1.55 0.41 12.73
N GLY A 204 -0.96 0.50 13.90
CA GLY A 204 -1.07 -0.46 15.01
C GLY A 204 -2.48 -0.72 15.56
N ARG A 205 -3.51 -0.18 14.94
CA ARG A 205 -4.92 -0.38 15.27
C ARG A 205 -5.62 -1.39 14.36
N THR A 206 -5.05 -1.73 13.20
CA THR A 206 -5.62 -2.69 12.27
C THR A 206 -5.02 -4.08 12.52
N LYS A 207 -5.80 -4.95 13.14
CA LYS A 207 -5.43 -6.36 13.43
C LYS A 207 -5.23 -7.23 12.18
N SER A 208 -5.72 -6.82 11.02
CA SER A 208 -5.54 -7.56 9.76
C SER A 208 -5.38 -6.62 8.58
N ASN A 209 -4.34 -6.83 7.82
CA ASN A 209 -4.18 -6.19 6.52
C ASN A 209 -4.81 -7.10 5.47
N ASN A 210 -6.07 -6.87 5.15
CA ASN A 210 -6.86 -7.75 4.28
C ASN A 210 -6.31 -7.87 2.85
N ASP A 211 -5.39 -6.97 2.45
CA ASP A 211 -4.91 -6.86 1.07
C ASP A 211 -3.42 -7.18 0.94
N THR A 212 -2.77 -7.64 2.02
CA THR A 212 -1.34 -8.01 2.01
C THR A 212 -1.16 -9.49 2.29
N TYR A 213 -0.32 -10.12 1.49
CA TYR A 213 0.04 -11.53 1.60
C TYR A 213 1.53 -11.65 1.89
N TYR A 214 1.91 -12.64 2.69
CA TYR A 214 3.29 -12.85 3.14
C TYR A 214 3.81 -14.21 2.71
N TRP A 215 5.05 -14.24 2.25
CA TRP A 215 5.78 -15.45 1.91
C TRP A 215 7.19 -15.41 2.48
N ILE A 216 7.71 -16.57 2.84
CA ILE A 216 9.13 -16.73 3.19
C ILE A 216 9.76 -17.69 2.19
N VAL A 217 10.86 -17.26 1.58
CA VAL A 217 11.72 -18.08 0.75
C VAL A 217 12.88 -18.57 1.60
N ARG A 218 13.07 -19.89 1.68
CA ARG A 218 14.18 -20.50 2.43
C ARG A 218 14.95 -21.44 1.53
N LYS A 219 16.27 -21.40 1.61
CA LYS A 219 17.14 -22.36 0.94
C LYS A 219 17.57 -23.41 1.97
N ILE A 220 17.18 -24.67 1.77
CA ILE A 220 17.51 -25.80 2.63
C ILE A 220 18.10 -26.87 1.72
N ASN A 221 19.30 -27.39 2.03
CA ASN A 221 20.00 -28.42 1.25
C ASN A 221 20.08 -28.09 -0.26
N ASN A 222 20.42 -26.85 -0.61
CA ASN A 222 20.49 -26.33 -1.98
C ASN A 222 19.14 -26.25 -2.75
N GLU A 223 18.04 -26.54 -2.11
CA GLU A 223 16.69 -26.36 -2.65
C GLU A 223 16.02 -25.12 -2.07
N SER A 224 15.44 -24.29 -2.92
CA SER A 224 14.64 -23.14 -2.49
C SER A 224 13.20 -23.55 -2.30
N LYS A 225 12.63 -23.28 -1.13
CA LYS A 225 11.22 -23.54 -0.80
C LYS A 225 10.53 -22.23 -0.45
N ILE A 226 9.33 -22.06 -0.99
CA ILE A 226 8.47 -20.90 -0.73
C ILE A 226 7.34 -21.36 0.19
N GLN A 227 7.18 -20.68 1.33
CA GLN A 227 6.11 -20.93 2.28
C GLN A 227 5.17 -19.73 2.30
N CYS A 228 3.88 -19.96 2.05
CA CYS A 228 2.83 -18.94 2.11
C CYS A 228 2.28 -18.84 3.53
N TYR A 229 2.22 -17.63 4.06
CA TYR A 229 1.60 -17.30 5.34
C TYR A 229 0.28 -16.54 5.16
N GLN A 230 -0.19 -16.43 3.94
CA GLN A 230 -1.39 -15.68 3.58
C GLN A 230 -1.34 -14.25 4.16
N LYS A 231 -2.35 -13.85 4.92
CA LYS A 231 -2.49 -12.51 5.50
C LYS A 231 -1.82 -12.35 6.87
N SER A 232 -1.23 -13.40 7.43
CA SER A 232 -0.54 -13.37 8.72
C SER A 232 0.93 -13.06 8.53
N ASN A 233 1.41 -11.95 9.09
CA ASN A 233 2.84 -11.61 9.03
C ASN A 233 3.67 -12.61 9.85
N PRO A 234 4.57 -13.39 9.21
CA PRO A 234 5.37 -14.39 9.92
C PRO A 234 6.53 -13.79 10.71
N ILE A 235 6.87 -12.52 10.49
CA ILE A 235 7.95 -11.82 11.18
C ILE A 235 7.36 -11.00 12.30
N ARG A 236 7.54 -11.50 13.53
CA ARG A 236 7.03 -10.87 14.75
C ARG A 236 8.18 -10.41 15.63
N GLY A 237 7.91 -9.42 16.46
CA GLY A 237 8.83 -8.97 17.47
C GLY A 237 9.07 -10.06 18.54
N SER A 238 10.27 -10.12 19.10
CA SER A 238 10.56 -11.07 20.19
C SER A 238 9.59 -10.91 21.37
N TYR A 239 9.13 -9.71 21.63
CA TYR A 239 8.14 -9.43 22.67
C TYR A 239 6.76 -10.06 22.36
N GLU A 240 6.30 -9.97 21.11
CA GLU A 240 5.05 -10.63 20.67
C GLU A 240 5.14 -12.15 20.76
N LEU A 241 6.30 -12.71 20.39
CA LEU A 241 6.53 -14.16 20.50
C LEU A 241 6.49 -14.66 21.96
N LEU A 242 6.96 -13.87 22.92
CA LEU A 242 6.84 -14.20 24.35
C LEU A 242 5.37 -14.28 24.78
N TRP A 243 4.53 -13.37 24.31
CA TRP A 243 3.10 -13.39 24.60
C TRP A 243 2.39 -14.58 23.93
N ASP A 244 2.77 -14.91 22.69
CA ASP A 244 2.24 -16.09 22.01
C ASP A 244 2.56 -17.38 22.76
N GLU A 245 3.75 -17.46 23.33
CA GLU A 245 4.16 -18.59 24.17
C GLU A 245 3.31 -18.70 25.43
N LEU A 246 3.00 -17.57 26.11
CA LEU A 246 2.10 -17.54 27.26
C LEU A 246 0.64 -17.90 26.91
N LYS A 247 0.17 -17.52 25.72
CA LYS A 247 -1.20 -17.84 25.23
C LYS A 247 -1.38 -19.34 25.01
N ASN A 248 -0.34 -20.02 24.59
CA ASN A 248 -0.42 -21.39 24.11
C ASN A 248 -0.43 -22.41 25.27
N LYS A 249 -1.49 -22.33 26.11
CA LYS A 249 -1.69 -23.21 27.27
C LYS A 249 -1.83 -24.70 26.91
N GLU A 250 -2.16 -25.03 25.65
CA GLU A 250 -2.33 -26.42 25.18
C GLU A 250 -0.99 -27.17 25.04
N GLN A 251 0.09 -26.47 24.75
CA GLN A 251 1.42 -27.02 24.85
C GLN A 251 1.82 -27.00 26.33
N LYS A 252 1.95 -28.18 26.95
CA LYS A 252 2.51 -28.28 28.31
C LYS A 252 3.92 -27.68 28.33
N LEU A 253 3.98 -26.35 28.44
CA LEU A 253 5.25 -25.65 28.62
C LEU A 253 5.87 -26.11 29.96
N SER A 254 7.17 -26.26 29.97
CA SER A 254 7.85 -26.52 31.25
C SER A 254 7.68 -25.28 32.14
N ILE A 255 7.64 -25.49 33.44
CA ILE A 255 7.58 -24.42 34.46
C ILE A 255 8.69 -23.39 34.22
N ILE A 256 9.89 -23.87 33.87
CA ILE A 256 11.05 -23.04 33.56
C ILE A 256 10.78 -22.12 32.33
N THR A 257 10.12 -22.64 31.31
CA THR A 257 9.77 -21.84 30.14
C THR A 257 8.79 -20.73 30.50
N ILE A 258 7.73 -21.05 31.26
CA ILE A 258 6.73 -20.07 31.73
C ILE A 258 7.42 -18.97 32.55
N GLN A 259 8.26 -19.36 33.49
CA GLN A 259 9.04 -18.46 34.34
C GLN A 259 9.88 -17.48 33.52
N ASN A 260 10.69 -18.00 32.60
CA ASN A 260 11.53 -17.17 31.73
C ASN A 260 10.71 -16.24 30.83
N THR A 261 9.59 -16.71 30.33
CA THR A 261 8.73 -15.93 29.45
C THR A 261 8.06 -14.80 30.22
N MET A 262 7.47 -15.07 31.37
CA MET A 262 6.88 -14.03 32.24
C MET A 262 7.92 -13.00 32.66
N ARG A 263 9.11 -13.45 33.06
CA ARG A 263 10.24 -12.59 33.41
C ARG A 263 10.61 -11.63 32.30
N ARG A 264 10.83 -12.15 31.06
CA ARG A 264 11.22 -11.33 29.93
C ARG A 264 10.15 -10.31 29.56
N ILE A 265 8.86 -10.67 29.65
CA ILE A 265 7.76 -9.74 29.44
C ILE A 265 7.77 -8.66 30.54
N TYR A 266 7.88 -9.06 31.80
CA TYR A 266 7.90 -8.15 32.95
C TYR A 266 9.10 -7.18 32.89
N GLU A 267 10.31 -7.68 32.66
CA GLU A 267 11.51 -6.86 32.54
C GLU A 267 11.38 -5.88 31.37
N THR A 268 10.91 -6.34 30.19
CA THR A 268 10.77 -5.48 29.04
C THR A 268 9.74 -4.38 29.27
N TYR A 269 8.56 -4.73 29.78
CA TYR A 269 7.46 -3.80 29.88
C TYR A 269 7.57 -2.87 31.08
N PHE A 270 7.81 -3.42 32.27
CA PHE A 270 7.82 -2.62 33.48
C PHE A 270 9.21 -2.03 33.81
N LYS A 271 10.28 -2.80 33.70
CA LYS A 271 11.62 -2.31 34.05
C LYS A 271 12.26 -1.47 32.96
N ILE A 272 12.29 -1.96 31.71
CA ILE A 272 12.99 -1.24 30.60
C ILE A 272 12.16 -0.09 30.08
N LEU A 273 10.91 -0.35 29.67
CA LEU A 273 10.04 0.67 29.10
C LEU A 273 9.43 1.57 30.18
N GLY A 274 8.87 0.99 31.24
CA GLY A 274 8.15 1.71 32.29
C GLY A 274 9.06 2.33 33.34
N LYS A 275 10.32 1.84 33.48
CA LYS A 275 11.30 2.24 34.51
C LYS A 275 10.78 2.07 35.95
N TYR A 276 9.88 1.12 36.19
CA TYR A 276 9.39 0.78 37.52
C TYR A 276 10.35 -0.17 38.23
N SER A 277 10.51 0.03 39.54
CA SER A 277 11.15 -0.96 40.44
C SER A 277 10.14 -2.00 40.89
N ASP A 278 10.62 -3.11 41.47
CA ASP A 278 9.76 -4.14 42.05
C ASP A 278 8.94 -3.57 43.22
N ASP A 279 9.52 -2.65 44.00
CA ASP A 279 8.84 -1.98 45.12
C ASP A 279 7.71 -1.07 44.63
N ASP A 280 7.91 -0.33 43.53
CA ASP A 280 6.86 0.50 42.94
C ASP A 280 5.61 -0.30 42.55
N ILE A 281 5.82 -1.54 42.11
CA ILE A 281 4.74 -2.46 41.74
C ILE A 281 4.08 -3.04 42.95
N LEU A 282 4.89 -3.53 43.94
CA LEU A 282 4.38 -4.10 45.18
C LEU A 282 3.54 -3.11 45.98
N ASP A 283 3.89 -1.82 45.95
CA ASP A 283 3.17 -0.77 46.67
C ASP A 283 1.80 -0.42 46.06
N LYS A 284 1.52 -0.87 44.87
CA LYS A 284 0.19 -0.75 44.25
C LYS A 284 -0.83 -1.77 44.72
N PHE A 285 -0.35 -2.82 45.42
CA PHE A 285 -1.27 -3.85 45.95
C PHE A 285 -1.78 -3.44 47.33
N ASN A 286 -3.08 -3.26 47.43
CA ASN A 286 -3.74 -2.91 48.70
C ASN A 286 -4.00 -4.12 49.62
N ASN A 287 -4.11 -5.30 49.03
CA ASN A 287 -4.35 -6.52 49.75
C ASN A 287 -3.00 -7.17 50.14
N VAL A 288 -2.78 -7.44 51.44
CA VAL A 288 -1.54 -8.00 51.97
C VAL A 288 -1.24 -9.39 51.37
N GLN A 289 -2.28 -10.24 51.23
CA GLN A 289 -2.10 -11.59 50.68
C GLN A 289 -1.67 -11.52 49.20
N GLU A 290 -2.28 -10.66 48.43
CA GLU A 290 -1.94 -10.46 47.00
C GLU A 290 -0.57 -9.84 46.84
N LYS A 291 -0.20 -8.91 47.71
CA LYS A 291 1.17 -8.35 47.77
C LYS A 291 2.21 -9.42 48.01
N GLU A 292 1.95 -10.35 48.94
CA GLU A 292 2.87 -11.46 49.21
C GLU A 292 2.96 -12.46 48.05
N ILE A 293 1.82 -12.76 47.37
CA ILE A 293 1.86 -13.61 46.19
C ILE A 293 2.60 -12.91 45.04
N CYS A 294 2.41 -11.60 44.87
CA CYS A 294 3.15 -10.80 43.88
C CYS A 294 4.65 -10.83 44.19
N ARG A 295 5.04 -10.66 45.46
CA ARG A 295 6.45 -10.78 45.89
C ARG A 295 7.01 -12.15 45.56
N SER A 296 6.28 -13.22 45.85
CA SER A 296 6.64 -14.58 45.51
C SER A 296 6.81 -14.77 43.99
N LEU A 297 5.88 -14.23 43.17
CA LEU A 297 6.00 -14.27 41.73
C LEU A 297 7.27 -13.53 41.25
N LEU A 298 7.51 -12.31 41.76
CA LEU A 298 8.69 -11.52 41.37
C LEU A 298 10.00 -12.22 41.79
N CYS A 299 10.06 -12.84 42.98
CA CYS A 299 11.20 -13.67 43.38
C CYS A 299 11.35 -14.85 42.41
N TRP A 300 10.26 -15.56 42.11
CA TRP A 300 10.29 -16.72 41.23
C TRP A 300 10.75 -16.38 39.81
N ILE A 301 10.25 -15.30 39.20
CA ILE A 301 10.68 -14.91 37.88
C ILE A 301 12.09 -14.34 37.83
N ASN A 302 12.58 -13.75 38.93
CA ASN A 302 13.95 -13.23 39.05
C ASN A 302 14.97 -14.32 39.39
N ASP A 303 14.58 -15.34 40.14
CA ASP A 303 15.45 -16.40 40.65
C ASP A 303 16.08 -17.23 39.51
N GLY A 304 15.35 -17.50 38.45
CA GLY A 304 15.86 -18.19 37.26
C GLY A 304 17.04 -17.52 36.54
N SER A 305 17.51 -16.34 37.01
CA SER A 305 18.64 -15.61 36.39
C SER A 305 19.97 -15.78 37.15
N HIS A 306 19.92 -16.21 38.40
CA HIS A 306 21.08 -16.27 39.30
C HIS A 306 21.46 -17.69 39.69
N CYS A 307 20.68 -18.69 39.25
CA CYS A 307 20.89 -20.06 39.65
C CYS A 307 21.95 -20.75 38.79
N VAL A 308 22.93 -21.31 39.48
CA VAL A 308 23.93 -22.22 38.93
C VAL A 308 23.27 -23.60 38.68
N PRO A 309 23.76 -24.45 37.74
CA PRO A 309 23.10 -25.70 37.32
C PRO A 309 22.73 -26.73 38.38
N ASP A 310 23.09 -26.50 39.62
CA ASP A 310 22.90 -27.46 40.75
C ASP A 310 21.64 -27.17 41.60
N ASP A 311 20.77 -26.24 41.22
CA ASP A 311 19.62 -25.89 42.04
C ASP A 311 18.50 -26.92 41.92
N PHE A 312 18.03 -27.35 43.08
CA PHE A 312 16.91 -28.26 43.27
C PHE A 312 15.62 -27.57 42.83
N ASN A 313 15.19 -27.79 41.60
CA ASN A 313 13.88 -27.36 41.16
C ASN A 313 12.81 -28.19 41.89
N ILE A 314 12.14 -27.59 42.86
CA ILE A 314 10.90 -28.13 43.41
C ILE A 314 9.86 -28.09 42.29
N VAL A 315 9.36 -29.25 41.90
CA VAL A 315 8.21 -29.35 40.97
C VAL A 315 7.03 -28.67 41.66
N GLN A 316 6.75 -27.46 41.27
CA GLN A 316 5.58 -26.72 41.77
C GLN A 316 4.32 -27.39 41.27
N SER A 317 3.25 -27.42 42.09
CA SER A 317 1.96 -27.95 41.71
C SER A 317 1.31 -27.05 40.63
N ASP A 318 0.48 -27.61 39.77
CA ASP A 318 -0.25 -26.89 38.73
C ASP A 318 -1.06 -25.69 39.33
N ASP A 319 -1.56 -25.83 40.56
CA ASP A 319 -2.31 -24.78 41.29
C ASP A 319 -1.47 -23.53 41.56
N ILE A 320 -0.17 -23.66 41.81
CA ILE A 320 0.72 -22.51 42.06
C ILE A 320 0.97 -21.75 40.72
N THR A 321 1.12 -22.50 39.66
CA THR A 321 1.36 -21.92 38.33
C THR A 321 0.15 -21.09 37.89
N GLU A 322 -1.09 -21.57 38.10
CA GLU A 322 -2.30 -20.81 37.78
C GLU A 322 -2.38 -19.52 38.61
N ARG A 323 -2.05 -19.56 39.90
CA ARG A 323 -1.99 -18.36 40.75
C ARG A 323 -0.98 -17.33 40.24
N TYR A 324 0.14 -17.77 39.71
CA TYR A 324 1.15 -16.86 39.13
C TYR A 324 0.61 -16.19 37.83
N TYR A 325 -0.14 -16.89 37.00
CA TYR A 325 -0.83 -16.28 35.86
C TYR A 325 -1.83 -15.21 36.29
N GLU A 326 -2.64 -15.50 37.33
CA GLU A 326 -3.63 -14.54 37.86
C GLU A 326 -2.93 -13.29 38.43
N VAL A 327 -1.88 -13.46 39.20
CA VAL A 327 -1.13 -12.34 39.79
C VAL A 327 -0.36 -11.57 38.71
N PHE A 328 0.18 -12.26 37.72
CA PHE A 328 0.83 -11.60 36.57
C PHE A 328 -0.16 -10.68 35.82
N GLN A 329 -1.36 -11.15 35.52
CA GLN A 329 -2.43 -10.30 34.97
C GLN A 329 -2.75 -9.13 35.92
N LYS A 330 -2.81 -9.39 37.23
CA LYS A 330 -3.16 -8.38 38.21
C LYS A 330 -2.11 -7.27 38.32
N ILE A 331 -0.82 -7.57 38.10
CA ILE A 331 0.22 -6.54 38.00
C ILE A 331 -0.17 -5.52 36.94
N PHE A 332 -0.52 -5.96 35.73
CA PHE A 332 -0.97 -5.04 34.66
C PHE A 332 -2.20 -4.24 35.09
N LYS A 333 -3.14 -4.87 35.80
CA LYS A 333 -4.37 -4.20 36.26
C LYS A 333 -4.09 -3.10 37.27
N VAL A 334 -3.33 -3.39 38.32
CA VAL A 334 -3.03 -2.39 39.39
C VAL A 334 -2.13 -1.27 38.92
N MET A 335 -1.29 -1.55 37.92
CA MET A 335 -0.44 -0.55 37.27
C MET A 335 -1.19 0.29 36.24
N GLY A 336 -2.49 0.01 35.96
CA GLY A 336 -3.30 0.73 34.97
C GLY A 336 -3.02 0.33 33.52
N HIS A 337 -2.43 -0.83 33.28
CA HIS A 337 -2.02 -1.31 31.95
C HIS A 337 -2.78 -2.57 31.50
N ILE A 338 -3.97 -2.80 32.05
CA ILE A 338 -4.76 -4.02 31.76
C ILE A 338 -5.12 -4.14 30.25
N GLU A 339 -5.32 -3.02 29.57
CA GLU A 339 -5.64 -3.00 28.14
C GLU A 339 -4.48 -3.57 27.32
N HIS A 340 -3.23 -3.29 27.70
CA HIS A 340 -2.07 -3.89 27.06
C HIS A 340 -2.06 -5.41 27.24
N TYR A 341 -2.31 -5.88 28.46
CA TYR A 341 -2.40 -7.32 28.75
C TYR A 341 -3.49 -8.00 27.92
N ASN A 342 -4.70 -7.41 27.90
CA ASN A 342 -5.84 -7.95 27.15
C ASN A 342 -5.53 -7.98 25.64
N MET A 343 -4.96 -6.92 25.11
CA MET A 343 -4.54 -6.84 23.70
C MET A 343 -3.54 -7.96 23.36
N MET A 344 -2.50 -8.13 24.19
CA MET A 344 -1.45 -9.11 23.92
C MET A 344 -1.94 -10.55 24.11
N MET A 345 -2.87 -10.80 25.04
CA MET A 345 -3.50 -12.10 25.28
C MET A 345 -4.70 -12.37 24.38
N GLU A 346 -5.08 -11.41 23.51
CA GLU A 346 -6.25 -11.51 22.62
C GLU A 346 -7.56 -11.75 23.38
N ILE A 347 -7.69 -11.19 24.59
CA ILE A 347 -8.91 -11.24 25.38
C ILE A 347 -9.81 -10.09 24.88
N GLU A 348 -11.00 -10.41 24.38
CA GLU A 348 -11.97 -9.39 23.99
C GLU A 348 -12.35 -8.57 25.23
N SER A 349 -12.17 -7.25 25.14
CA SER A 349 -12.70 -6.34 26.16
C SER A 349 -14.22 -6.41 26.08
N ILE A 350 -14.84 -7.05 27.06
CA ILE A 350 -16.29 -6.96 27.26
C ILE A 350 -16.52 -5.50 27.69
N GLY A 351 -16.95 -4.68 26.70
CA GLY A 351 -17.25 -3.26 26.87
C GLY A 351 -18.46 -2.97 27.75
#